data_776ff812d0e1833ab6d0fa4ee5db79cc
#
_entry.id   776ff812d0e1833ab6d0fa4ee5db79cc
#
_cell.length_a   1.000
_cell.length_b   1.000
_cell.length_c   1.000
_cell.angle_alpha   90.00
_cell.angle_beta   90.00
_cell.angle_gamma   90.00
#
_symmetry.space_group_name_H-M   'P 1'
#
loop_
_entity.id
_entity.type
_entity.pdbx_description
1 polymer ?
#
loop_
_entity_poly.entity_id
_entity_poly.type
_entity_poly.pdbx_seq_one_letter_code
_entity_poly.pdbx_strand_id
1 'polypeptide(L)'
;MNKLTIEDLDIKGKRVLMRVDFNVPQNKADGTVRDDTRIRAALQSINHVREKGGKLILMSHLGRPEKPEKAENEAQKQEMLAKNALLKMDPIAAKLKELVGGNVTKVNDIVGPEVEAAVNAMQPGDVVVLENTRFHKGETKNDEALSKQLAALGDVYVSDAFGSVHR
;
A
#
# COMPACT_ATOMS: atom_id res chain seq x y z
N MET A 1 11.28 10.19 -25.01
CA MET A 1 10.12 10.45 -24.15
C MET A 1 10.58 10.97 -22.81
N ASN A 2 10.13 12.14 -22.42
CA ASN A 2 10.50 12.69 -21.12
C ASN A 2 9.71 12.01 -20.02
N LYS A 3 10.44 11.54 -19.01
CA LYS A 3 9.79 11.00 -17.81
C LYS A 3 9.40 12.15 -16.90
N LEU A 4 8.15 12.16 -16.50
CA LEU A 4 7.68 13.09 -15.48
C LEU A 4 8.04 12.52 -14.11
N THR A 5 8.48 13.37 -13.21
CA THR A 5 8.65 13.04 -11.81
C THR A 5 7.46 13.57 -11.03
N ILE A 6 7.32 13.11 -9.78
CA ILE A 6 6.24 13.59 -8.92
C ILE A 6 6.32 15.12 -8.71
N GLU A 7 7.50 15.69 -8.79
CA GLU A 7 7.70 17.15 -8.63
C GLU A 7 7.11 17.95 -9.79
N ASP A 8 6.98 17.32 -10.97
CA ASP A 8 6.49 17.98 -12.18
C ASP A 8 4.97 18.09 -12.25
N LEU A 9 4.25 17.48 -11.30
CA LEU A 9 2.80 17.39 -11.36
C LEU A 9 2.12 18.32 -10.35
N ASP A 10 1.02 18.94 -10.82
CA ASP A 10 0.08 19.58 -9.91
C ASP A 10 -0.86 18.52 -9.35
N ILE A 11 -0.66 18.17 -8.09
CA ILE A 11 -1.41 17.10 -7.43
C ILE A 11 -2.38 17.62 -6.36
N LYS A 12 -2.51 18.93 -6.23
CA LYS A 12 -3.40 19.53 -5.24
C LYS A 12 -4.83 19.01 -5.39
N GLY A 13 -5.35 18.40 -4.33
CA GLY A 13 -6.70 17.84 -4.30
C GLY A 13 -6.86 16.55 -5.10
N LYS A 14 -5.82 16.08 -5.75
CA LYS A 14 -5.88 14.87 -6.58
C LYS A 14 -5.55 13.63 -5.76
N ARG A 15 -6.13 12.49 -6.17
CA ARG A 15 -5.83 11.19 -5.59
C ARG A 15 -4.57 10.65 -6.26
N VAL A 16 -3.54 10.37 -5.47
CA VAL A 16 -2.25 9.86 -5.95
C VAL A 16 -2.10 8.42 -5.47
N LEU A 17 -2.15 7.47 -6.40
CA LEU A 17 -1.89 6.07 -6.12
C LEU A 17 -0.39 5.83 -6.26
N MET A 18 0.28 5.48 -5.18
CA MET A 18 1.73 5.31 -5.17
C MET A 18 2.10 3.87 -4.78
N ARG A 19 2.90 3.24 -5.61
CA ARG A 19 3.50 1.96 -5.28
C ARG A 19 4.81 2.21 -4.54
N VAL A 20 4.94 1.62 -3.35
CA VAL A 20 6.13 1.75 -2.50
C VAL A 20 6.68 0.36 -2.16
N ASP A 21 7.92 0.31 -1.73
CA ASP A 21 8.53 -0.91 -1.23
C ASP A 21 8.48 -0.90 0.30
N PHE A 22 7.41 -1.47 0.84
CA PHE A 22 7.25 -1.66 2.28
C PHE A 22 7.43 -3.12 2.68
N ASN A 23 8.12 -3.89 1.85
CA ASN A 23 8.47 -5.28 2.17
C ASN A 23 9.63 -5.30 3.17
N VAL A 24 9.33 -4.94 4.41
CA VAL A 24 10.32 -4.75 5.47
C VAL A 24 10.59 -6.03 6.25
N PRO A 25 11.78 -6.16 6.87
CA PRO A 25 12.01 -7.22 7.85
C PRO A 25 11.04 -7.08 9.03
N GLN A 26 10.48 -8.20 9.44
CA GLN A 26 9.50 -8.27 10.53
C GLN A 26 10.00 -9.16 11.66
N ASN A 27 9.51 -8.90 12.86
CA ASN A 27 9.68 -9.80 13.99
C ASN A 27 8.78 -11.02 13.79
N LYS A 28 9.35 -12.21 13.82
CA LYS A 28 8.61 -13.44 13.52
C LYS A 28 7.51 -13.76 14.53
N ALA A 29 7.65 -13.27 15.75
CA ALA A 29 6.70 -13.57 16.81
C ALA A 29 5.36 -12.85 16.63
N ASP A 30 5.38 -11.60 16.17
CA ASP A 30 4.19 -10.75 16.16
C ASP A 30 3.99 -9.94 14.86
N GLY A 31 4.90 -10.07 13.89
CA GLY A 31 4.79 -9.36 12.62
C GLY A 31 5.11 -7.88 12.67
N THR A 32 5.58 -7.36 13.81
CA THR A 32 5.94 -5.94 13.90
C THR A 32 7.18 -5.62 13.06
N VAL A 33 7.34 -4.34 12.72
CA VAL A 33 8.45 -3.89 11.89
C VAL A 33 9.75 -4.00 12.70
N ARG A 34 10.71 -4.80 12.19
CA ARG A 34 12.04 -4.94 12.80
C ARG A 34 13.00 -3.89 12.28
N ASP A 35 12.88 -3.51 11.03
CA ASP A 35 13.74 -2.51 10.37
C ASP A 35 12.86 -1.64 9.48
N ASP A 36 12.83 -0.34 9.75
CA ASP A 36 11.98 0.62 9.04
C ASP A 36 12.70 1.41 7.95
N THR A 37 13.90 0.98 7.53
CA THR A 37 14.70 1.70 6.53
C THR A 37 13.92 1.97 5.25
N ARG A 38 13.19 0.97 4.73
CA ARG A 38 12.40 1.12 3.50
C ARG A 38 11.24 2.08 3.67
N ILE A 39 10.61 2.08 4.84
CA ILE A 39 9.52 3.02 5.13
C ILE A 39 10.07 4.44 5.15
N ARG A 40 11.21 4.64 5.84
CA ARG A 40 11.85 5.96 5.90
C ARG A 40 12.32 6.43 4.53
N ALA A 41 12.78 5.51 3.68
CA ALA A 41 13.21 5.85 2.32
C ALA A 41 12.06 6.42 1.47
N ALA A 42 10.82 6.03 1.75
CA ALA A 42 9.66 6.52 1.03
C ALA A 42 9.13 7.85 1.56
N LEU A 43 9.60 8.32 2.72
CA LEU A 43 9.05 9.52 3.37
C LEU A 43 9.18 10.77 2.53
N GLN A 44 10.24 10.92 1.76
CA GLN A 44 10.43 12.09 0.92
C GLN A 44 9.28 12.23 -0.08
N SER A 45 8.93 11.15 -0.78
CA SER A 45 7.82 11.15 -1.73
C SER A 45 6.48 11.32 -1.03
N ILE A 46 6.30 10.62 0.08
CA ILE A 46 5.05 10.69 0.86
C ILE A 46 4.80 12.11 1.33
N ASN A 47 5.79 12.73 1.94
CA ASN A 47 5.68 14.09 2.46
C ASN A 47 5.51 15.11 1.33
N HIS A 48 6.15 14.89 0.18
CA HIS A 48 5.96 15.75 -0.97
C HIS A 48 4.48 15.78 -1.41
N VAL A 49 3.85 14.61 -1.54
CA VAL A 49 2.43 14.54 -1.92
C VAL A 49 1.56 15.24 -0.89
N ARG A 50 1.82 14.99 0.40
CA ARG A 50 1.04 15.60 1.48
C ARG A 50 1.17 17.12 1.51
N GLU A 51 2.39 17.63 1.37
CA GLU A 51 2.66 19.06 1.38
C GLU A 51 2.03 19.79 0.19
N LYS A 52 1.92 19.11 -0.93
CA LYS A 52 1.28 19.66 -2.13
C LYS A 52 -0.25 19.52 -2.11
N GLY A 53 -0.82 18.99 -1.05
CA GLY A 53 -2.26 18.86 -0.89
C GLY A 53 -2.87 17.68 -1.64
N GLY A 54 -2.06 16.68 -1.99
CA GLY A 54 -2.54 15.45 -2.60
C GLY A 54 -3.19 14.53 -1.59
N LYS A 55 -4.01 13.60 -2.08
CA LYS A 55 -4.62 12.52 -1.31
C LYS A 55 -3.87 11.25 -1.67
N LEU A 56 -3.06 10.75 -0.73
CA LEU A 56 -2.10 9.69 -1.02
C LEU A 56 -2.66 8.30 -0.69
N ILE A 57 -2.62 7.41 -1.66
CA ILE A 57 -3.03 6.02 -1.51
C ILE A 57 -1.80 5.16 -1.76
N LEU A 58 -1.35 4.44 -0.73
CA LEU A 58 -0.14 3.62 -0.79
C LEU A 58 -0.47 2.16 -1.00
N MET A 59 0.24 1.51 -1.92
CA MET A 59 0.15 0.06 -2.11
C MET A 59 1.53 -0.57 -2.09
N SER A 60 1.62 -1.75 -1.48
CA SER A 60 2.85 -2.54 -1.40
C SER A 60 2.51 -3.99 -1.14
N HIS A 61 3.45 -4.88 -1.47
CA HIS A 61 3.40 -6.25 -1.00
C HIS A 61 4.24 -6.37 0.28
N LEU A 62 3.98 -7.41 1.05
CA LEU A 62 4.71 -7.74 2.27
C LEU A 62 4.87 -9.25 2.35
N GLY A 63 6.12 -9.71 2.36
CA GLY A 63 6.42 -11.12 2.46
C GLY A 63 5.82 -11.96 1.34
N ARG A 64 5.64 -13.23 1.65
CA ARG A 64 5.10 -14.19 0.70
C ARG A 64 3.96 -14.97 1.37
N PRO A 65 2.70 -14.53 1.19
CA PRO A 65 1.56 -15.22 1.81
C PRO A 65 1.46 -16.68 1.37
N GLU A 66 1.08 -17.54 2.30
CA GLU A 66 0.77 -18.93 2.03
C GLU A 66 -0.56 -19.04 1.29
N LYS A 67 -0.80 -20.21 0.71
CA LYS A 67 -2.04 -20.51 -0.03
C LYS A 67 -2.88 -21.54 0.75
N PRO A 68 -3.75 -21.08 1.68
CA PRO A 68 -4.52 -22.01 2.53
C PRO A 68 -5.40 -22.98 1.74
N GLU A 69 -5.85 -22.57 0.54
CA GLU A 69 -6.65 -23.43 -0.33
C GLU A 69 -5.88 -24.65 -0.85
N LYS A 70 -4.56 -24.64 -0.76
CA LYS A 70 -3.69 -25.74 -1.16
C LYS A 70 -3.22 -26.60 0.03
N ALA A 71 -3.74 -26.34 1.24
CA ALA A 71 -3.37 -27.11 2.41
C ALA A 71 -3.83 -28.58 2.27
N GLU A 72 -3.00 -29.50 2.79
CA GLU A 72 -3.28 -30.93 2.73
C GLU A 72 -4.30 -31.36 3.77
N ASN A 73 -4.44 -30.59 4.86
CA ASN A 73 -5.36 -30.90 5.96
C ASN A 73 -5.73 -29.61 6.69
N GLU A 74 -6.68 -29.70 7.62
CA GLU A 74 -7.15 -28.55 8.38
C GLU A 74 -6.08 -27.95 9.27
N ALA A 75 -5.24 -28.77 9.89
CA ALA A 75 -4.15 -28.28 10.74
C ALA A 75 -3.16 -27.43 9.95
N GLN A 76 -2.78 -27.88 8.75
CA GLN A 76 -1.90 -27.13 7.86
C GLN A 76 -2.56 -25.83 7.42
N LYS A 77 -3.84 -25.88 7.08
CA LYS A 77 -4.61 -24.69 6.69
C LYS A 77 -4.60 -23.63 7.79
N GLN A 78 -4.84 -24.03 9.04
CA GLN A 78 -4.83 -23.09 10.17
C GLN A 78 -3.45 -22.49 10.40
N GLU A 79 -2.38 -23.28 10.23
CA GLU A 79 -1.01 -22.78 10.33
C GLU A 79 -0.71 -21.74 9.26
N MET A 80 -1.14 -21.99 8.02
CA MET A 80 -0.98 -21.04 6.91
C MET A 80 -1.73 -19.75 7.16
N LEU A 81 -2.97 -19.82 7.64
CA LEU A 81 -3.77 -18.64 7.98
C LEU A 81 -3.10 -17.82 9.09
N ALA A 82 -2.54 -18.49 10.09
CA ALA A 82 -1.83 -17.80 11.17
C ALA A 82 -0.58 -17.07 10.66
N LYS A 83 0.17 -17.67 9.74
CA LYS A 83 1.33 -17.04 9.12
C LYS A 83 0.91 -15.83 8.30
N ASN A 84 -0.17 -15.95 7.53
CA ASN A 84 -0.67 -14.84 6.71
C ASN A 84 -1.16 -13.67 7.57
N ALA A 85 -1.69 -13.94 8.75
CA ALA A 85 -2.12 -12.88 9.66
C ALA A 85 -0.97 -11.96 10.06
N LEU A 86 0.27 -12.47 10.08
CA LEU A 86 1.46 -11.66 10.36
C LEU A 86 1.91 -10.80 9.17
N LEU A 87 1.31 -11.00 8.00
CA LEU A 87 1.66 -10.27 6.77
C LEU A 87 0.64 -9.16 6.44
N LYS A 88 -0.25 -8.83 7.36
CA LYS A 88 -1.14 -7.68 7.21
C LYS A 88 -0.34 -6.38 7.33
N MET A 89 -0.82 -5.36 6.65
CA MET A 89 -0.11 -4.07 6.61
C MET A 89 -0.29 -3.22 7.87
N ASP A 90 -1.04 -3.68 8.86
CA ASP A 90 -1.35 -2.91 10.06
C ASP A 90 -0.10 -2.40 10.82
N PRO A 91 0.93 -3.24 11.09
CA PRO A 91 2.13 -2.74 11.77
C PRO A 91 2.89 -1.68 10.96
N ILE A 92 2.89 -1.84 9.63
CA ILE A 92 3.55 -0.89 8.74
C ILE A 92 2.82 0.43 8.75
N ALA A 93 1.49 0.40 8.68
CA ALA A 93 0.69 1.61 8.74
C ALA A 93 0.85 2.34 10.07
N ALA A 94 0.92 1.59 11.18
CA ALA A 94 1.16 2.17 12.50
C ALA A 94 2.53 2.86 12.57
N LYS A 95 3.56 2.23 12.03
CA LYS A 95 4.90 2.82 11.99
C LYS A 95 4.94 4.05 11.11
N LEU A 96 4.29 4.00 9.95
CA LEU A 96 4.19 5.14 9.05
C LEU A 96 3.48 6.32 9.72
N LYS A 97 2.42 6.06 10.46
CA LYS A 97 1.69 7.10 11.20
C LYS A 97 2.60 7.81 12.19
N GLU A 98 3.44 7.08 12.92
CA GLU A 98 4.43 7.65 13.82
C GLU A 98 5.40 8.58 13.08
N LEU A 99 5.90 8.13 11.94
CA LEU A 99 6.92 8.86 11.18
C LEU A 99 6.35 10.08 10.45
N VAL A 100 5.12 10.00 10.01
CA VAL A 100 4.45 11.06 9.25
C VAL A 100 3.82 12.08 10.19
N GLY A 101 3.30 11.64 11.33
CA GLY A 101 2.66 12.51 12.31
C GLY A 101 1.34 13.09 11.82
N GLY A 102 0.69 12.47 10.85
CA GLY A 102 -0.54 12.96 10.26
C GLY A 102 -1.63 11.90 10.22
N ASN A 103 -2.64 12.14 9.40
CA ASN A 103 -3.78 11.24 9.28
C ASN A 103 -3.46 10.10 8.31
N VAL A 104 -3.14 8.94 8.89
CA VAL A 104 -2.85 7.70 8.15
C VAL A 104 -3.90 6.67 8.54
N THR A 105 -4.64 6.18 7.54
CA THR A 105 -5.69 5.17 7.72
C THR A 105 -5.32 3.92 6.95
N LYS A 106 -5.43 2.75 7.59
CA LYS A 106 -5.21 1.48 6.91
C LYS A 106 -6.57 0.83 6.63
N VAL A 107 -6.76 0.34 5.39
CA VAL A 107 -7.96 -0.40 4.99
C VAL A 107 -7.65 -1.89 4.87
N ASN A 108 -8.69 -2.74 4.94
CA ASN A 108 -8.50 -4.20 5.02
C ASN A 108 -8.56 -4.90 3.66
N ASP A 109 -8.54 -4.14 2.58
CA ASP A 109 -8.56 -4.67 1.22
C ASP A 109 -7.72 -3.79 0.31
N ILE A 110 -7.57 -4.18 -0.93
CA ILE A 110 -6.86 -3.39 -1.94
C ILE A 110 -7.81 -2.74 -2.94
N VAL A 111 -9.02 -3.27 -3.08
CA VAL A 111 -10.10 -2.72 -3.90
C VAL A 111 -11.43 -3.04 -3.24
N GLY A 112 -12.50 -2.44 -3.72
CA GLY A 112 -13.84 -2.74 -3.26
C GLY A 112 -14.48 -1.64 -2.42
N PRO A 113 -15.67 -1.88 -1.86
CA PRO A 113 -16.46 -0.82 -1.20
C PRO A 113 -15.77 -0.15 -0.02
N GLU A 114 -15.07 -0.92 0.83
CA GLU A 114 -14.34 -0.35 1.98
C GLU A 114 -13.26 0.62 1.51
N VAL A 115 -12.50 0.20 0.50
CA VAL A 115 -11.42 1.02 -0.06
C VAL A 115 -11.97 2.27 -0.72
N GLU A 116 -13.01 2.13 -1.51
CA GLU A 116 -13.66 3.24 -2.19
C GLU A 116 -14.21 4.26 -1.19
N ALA A 117 -14.85 3.79 -0.13
CA ALA A 117 -15.37 4.66 0.92
C ALA A 117 -14.26 5.43 1.61
N ALA A 118 -13.15 4.76 1.95
CA ALA A 118 -12.01 5.40 2.60
C ALA A 118 -11.37 6.46 1.70
N VAL A 119 -11.20 6.14 0.41
CA VAL A 119 -10.60 7.05 -0.57
C VAL A 119 -11.50 8.27 -0.79
N ASN A 120 -12.81 8.06 -0.90
CA ASN A 120 -13.76 9.15 -1.08
C ASN A 120 -13.86 10.09 0.13
N ALA A 121 -13.53 9.58 1.32
CA ALA A 121 -13.53 10.38 2.54
C ALA A 121 -12.23 11.15 2.78
N MET A 122 -11.20 10.94 1.95
CA MET A 122 -9.90 11.59 2.13
C MET A 122 -9.98 13.11 1.96
N GLN A 123 -9.19 13.78 2.78
CA GLN A 123 -8.93 15.22 2.66
C GLN A 123 -7.49 15.41 2.15
N PRO A 124 -7.18 16.59 1.56
CA PRO A 124 -5.79 16.87 1.14
C PRO A 124 -4.80 16.67 2.30
N GLY A 125 -3.73 15.96 2.03
CA GLY A 125 -2.72 15.62 3.03
C GLY A 125 -2.95 14.30 3.76
N ASP A 126 -4.10 13.66 3.58
CA ASP A 126 -4.39 12.35 4.17
C ASP A 126 -3.66 11.24 3.43
N VAL A 127 -3.43 10.12 4.13
CA VAL A 127 -2.79 8.92 3.59
C VAL A 127 -3.68 7.71 3.89
N VAL A 128 -3.93 6.91 2.87
CA VAL A 128 -4.59 5.60 3.01
C VAL A 128 -3.58 4.53 2.64
N VAL A 129 -3.42 3.51 3.48
CA VAL A 129 -2.55 2.36 3.23
C VAL A 129 -3.45 1.18 2.87
N LEU A 130 -3.29 0.65 1.67
CA LEU A 130 -4.02 -0.54 1.23
C LEU A 130 -3.46 -1.79 1.90
N GLU A 131 -4.26 -2.85 1.97
CA GLU A 131 -3.80 -4.12 2.50
C GLU A 131 -2.75 -4.72 1.57
N ASN A 132 -2.00 -5.71 2.07
CA ASN A 132 -0.96 -6.41 1.33
C ASN A 132 -1.48 -6.86 -0.04
N THR A 133 -0.88 -6.32 -1.11
CA THR A 133 -1.34 -6.59 -2.48
C THR A 133 -1.28 -8.07 -2.83
N ARG A 134 -0.37 -8.82 -2.20
CA ARG A 134 -0.23 -10.27 -2.46
C ARG A 134 -1.31 -11.13 -1.82
N PHE A 135 -2.19 -10.55 -1.00
CA PHE A 135 -3.36 -11.27 -0.53
C PHE A 135 -4.40 -11.45 -1.64
N HIS A 136 -4.34 -10.64 -2.69
CA HIS A 136 -5.27 -10.74 -3.81
C HIS A 136 -4.71 -11.65 -4.89
N LYS A 137 -5.50 -12.62 -5.34
CA LYS A 137 -5.08 -13.61 -6.35
C LYS A 137 -4.63 -12.98 -7.66
N GLY A 138 -5.22 -11.89 -8.07
CA GLY A 138 -4.92 -11.22 -9.34
C GLY A 138 -3.56 -10.52 -9.37
N GLU A 139 -2.95 -10.24 -8.21
CA GLU A 139 -1.68 -9.52 -8.16
C GLU A 139 -0.54 -10.30 -8.82
N THR A 140 -0.47 -11.61 -8.59
CA THR A 140 0.57 -12.46 -9.16
C THR A 140 0.23 -13.00 -10.54
N LYS A 141 -1.04 -12.88 -10.98
CA LYS A 141 -1.51 -13.42 -12.25
C LYS A 141 -1.78 -12.34 -13.30
N ASN A 142 -1.31 -11.11 -13.07
CA ASN A 142 -1.52 -10.00 -13.99
C ASN A 142 -2.99 -9.82 -14.36
N ASP A 143 -3.85 -9.76 -13.36
CA ASP A 143 -5.31 -9.63 -13.51
C ASP A 143 -5.66 -8.23 -14.02
N GLU A 144 -6.20 -8.14 -15.22
CA GLU A 144 -6.62 -6.86 -15.81
C GLU A 144 -7.75 -6.18 -15.04
N ALA A 145 -8.67 -6.97 -14.50
CA ALA A 145 -9.79 -6.42 -13.72
C ALA A 145 -9.26 -5.76 -12.44
N LEU A 146 -8.31 -6.41 -11.75
CA LEU A 146 -7.68 -5.84 -10.57
C LEU A 146 -6.91 -4.58 -10.91
N SER A 147 -6.15 -4.59 -12.01
CA SER A 147 -5.38 -3.42 -12.45
C SER A 147 -6.29 -2.23 -12.74
N LYS A 148 -7.44 -2.47 -13.39
CA LYS A 148 -8.42 -1.42 -13.65
C LYS A 148 -9.03 -0.86 -12.37
N GLN A 149 -9.35 -1.73 -11.42
CA GLN A 149 -9.92 -1.30 -10.13
C GLN A 149 -8.91 -0.47 -9.33
N LEU A 150 -7.64 -0.89 -9.31
CA LEU A 150 -6.58 -0.11 -8.66
C LEU A 150 -6.37 1.23 -9.34
N ALA A 151 -6.31 1.23 -10.67
CA ALA A 151 -6.13 2.47 -11.43
C ALA A 151 -7.28 3.46 -11.19
N ALA A 152 -8.48 2.97 -10.97
CA ALA A 152 -9.65 3.82 -10.69
C ALA A 152 -9.57 4.53 -9.32
N LEU A 153 -8.71 4.07 -8.41
CA LEU A 153 -8.54 4.69 -7.10
C LEU A 153 -7.77 6.01 -7.17
N GLY A 154 -6.97 6.24 -8.21
CA GLY A 154 -6.14 7.42 -8.30
C GLY A 154 -6.33 8.21 -9.57
N ASP A 155 -6.10 9.50 -9.49
CA ASP A 155 -6.04 10.40 -10.65
C ASP A 155 -4.65 10.36 -11.29
N VAL A 156 -3.64 10.02 -10.47
CA VAL A 156 -2.23 9.93 -10.85
C VAL A 156 -1.64 8.66 -10.26
N TYR A 157 -0.79 7.97 -11.01
CA TYR A 157 -0.07 6.78 -10.54
C TYR A 157 1.44 7.03 -10.49
N VAL A 158 2.06 6.71 -9.36
CA VAL A 158 3.50 6.84 -9.13
C VAL A 158 4.05 5.47 -8.77
N SER A 159 5.06 4.99 -9.52
CA SER A 159 5.61 3.65 -9.30
C SER A 159 6.88 3.60 -8.46
N ASP A 160 7.57 4.72 -8.27
CA ASP A 160 8.80 4.79 -7.49
C ASP A 160 8.90 6.12 -6.77
N ALA A 161 9.62 6.14 -5.65
CA ALA A 161 9.96 7.37 -4.95
C ALA A 161 10.70 8.31 -5.91
N PHE A 162 10.12 9.44 -6.27
CA PHE A 162 10.65 10.36 -7.29
C PHE A 162 10.94 9.72 -8.64
N GLY A 163 10.38 8.52 -8.88
CA GLY A 163 10.51 7.83 -10.15
C GLY A 163 9.47 8.26 -11.18
N SER A 164 9.23 7.37 -12.15
CA SER A 164 8.31 7.66 -13.26
C SER A 164 6.86 7.77 -12.79
N VAL A 165 6.14 8.72 -13.37
CA VAL A 165 4.71 8.94 -13.11
C VAL A 165 3.93 8.49 -14.32
N HIS A 166 2.84 7.75 -14.08
CA HIS A 166 1.92 7.28 -15.10
C HIS A 166 0.51 7.81 -14.84
N ARG A 167 -0.19 8.14 -15.89
CA ARG A 167 -1.56 8.64 -15.83
C ARG A 167 -2.57 7.63 -16.36
#